data_cc272a90e93bd980d7edb68d93121f81
#
_entry.id   cc272a90e93bd980d7edb68d93121f81
#
_cell.length_a   1.000
_cell.length_b   1.000
_cell.length_c   1.000
_cell.angle_alpha   90.00
_cell.angle_beta   90.00
_cell.angle_gamma   90.00
#
_symmetry.space_group_name_H-M   'P 1'
#
loop_
_entity.id
_entity.type
_entity.pdbx_description
1 polymer ?
#
loop_
_entity_poly.entity_id
_entity_poly.type
_entity_poly.pdbx_seq_one_letter_code
_entity_poly.pdbx_strand_id
1 'polypeptide(L)'
;MVCNLLLAGGKIAVGVLTGSVAITADGMNNLSDASSNVVSLVGFKLGARPADSEHPYGHARYEYLAGLAVSVMILVIGVELLKESFAKVLHPTEVAFSWLMVAVLIASILVKLWMSRLNRQIGTAIDSETLLATAADARNDVITTAAVLAATILTKLTGFARIDGLMGIGVAAFILYSGAMLVKDTINPLLGAAPDSDLVEHIEKKALSYPGVLGVHDLMIHDYGPGSRLVSFHLEMDAKDDVMHSHDVIDRIERDLLVED
;
A
#
# COMPACT_ATOMS: atom_id res chain seq x y z
N MET A 1 3.87 6.84 10.94
CA MET A 1 2.69 7.72 10.98
C MET A 1 3.01 9.12 11.50
N VAL A 2 3.36 9.31 12.81
CA VAL A 2 3.60 10.66 13.40
C VAL A 2 4.66 11.45 12.64
N CYS A 3 5.81 10.84 12.28
CA CYS A 3 6.85 11.52 11.51
C CYS A 3 6.33 12.00 10.15
N ASN A 4 5.55 11.17 9.41
CA ASN A 4 4.98 11.56 8.12
C ASN A 4 4.01 12.75 8.25
N LEU A 5 3.19 12.80 9.29
CA LEU A 5 2.30 13.94 9.57
C LEU A 5 3.07 15.22 9.87
N LEU A 6 4.11 15.14 10.69
CA LEU A 6 4.95 16.32 11.02
C LEU A 6 5.70 16.82 9.78
N LEU A 7 6.26 15.92 8.98
CA LEU A 7 6.95 16.27 7.73
C LEU A 7 5.97 16.84 6.70
N ALA A 8 4.78 16.25 6.55
CA ALA A 8 3.73 16.77 5.68
C ALA A 8 3.34 18.20 6.09
N GLY A 9 3.01 18.41 7.36
CA GLY A 9 2.64 19.73 7.87
C GLY A 9 3.73 20.77 7.65
N GLY A 10 4.98 20.45 7.95
CA GLY A 10 6.12 21.33 7.75
C GLY A 10 6.35 21.68 6.27
N LYS A 11 6.33 20.69 5.37
CA LYS A 11 6.51 20.91 3.93
C LYS A 11 5.35 21.71 3.33
N ILE A 12 4.09 21.35 3.64
CA ILE A 12 2.90 22.06 3.13
C ILE A 12 2.93 23.51 3.59
N ALA A 13 3.18 23.77 4.88
CA ALA A 13 3.23 25.13 5.42
C ALA A 13 4.31 25.95 4.69
N VAL A 14 5.52 25.42 4.56
CA VAL A 14 6.61 26.13 3.87
C VAL A 14 6.32 26.28 2.38
N GLY A 15 5.79 25.26 1.71
CA GLY A 15 5.44 25.28 0.29
C GLY A 15 4.41 26.38 -0.02
N VAL A 16 3.34 26.46 0.79
CA VAL A 16 2.29 27.49 0.66
C VAL A 16 2.86 28.90 0.95
N LEU A 17 3.64 29.07 2.03
CA LEU A 17 4.21 30.36 2.39
C LEU A 17 5.20 30.90 1.36
N THR A 18 5.93 30.01 0.68
CA THR A 18 6.93 30.39 -0.33
C THR A 18 6.40 30.35 -1.76
N GLY A 19 5.18 29.87 -1.96
CA GLY A 19 4.57 29.68 -3.28
C GLY A 19 5.22 28.56 -4.11
N SER A 20 5.90 27.59 -3.48
CA SER A 20 6.49 26.44 -4.16
C SER A 20 5.47 25.28 -4.27
N VAL A 21 5.04 25.01 -5.51
CA VAL A 21 4.13 23.89 -5.80
C VAL A 21 4.85 22.55 -5.63
N ALA A 22 6.15 22.47 -5.99
CA ALA A 22 6.95 21.27 -5.83
C ALA A 22 7.08 20.84 -4.36
N ILE A 23 7.31 21.79 -3.43
CA ILE A 23 7.40 21.48 -1.99
C ILE A 23 6.02 21.11 -1.44
N THR A 24 4.97 21.81 -1.88
CA THR A 24 3.59 21.46 -1.48
C THR A 24 3.23 20.05 -1.93
N ALA A 25 3.54 19.70 -3.18
CA ALA A 25 3.31 18.36 -3.73
C ALA A 25 4.07 17.26 -2.93
N ASP A 26 5.35 17.49 -2.61
CA ASP A 26 6.14 16.58 -1.79
C ASP A 26 5.59 16.45 -0.35
N GLY A 27 5.05 17.55 0.21
CA GLY A 27 4.32 17.54 1.48
C GLY A 27 3.01 16.75 1.42
N MET A 28 2.25 16.88 0.33
CA MET A 28 1.02 16.12 0.10
C MET A 28 1.30 14.63 -0.10
N ASN A 29 2.43 14.25 -0.72
CA ASN A 29 2.88 12.86 -0.78
C ASN A 29 3.03 12.26 0.63
N ASN A 30 3.75 12.95 1.53
CA ASN A 30 3.89 12.50 2.91
C ASN A 30 2.55 12.46 3.69
N LEU A 31 1.59 13.34 3.35
CA LEU A 31 0.25 13.28 3.91
C LEU A 31 -0.52 12.06 3.40
N SER A 32 -0.38 11.72 2.13
CA SER A 32 -0.96 10.50 1.54
C SER A 32 -0.44 9.24 2.24
N ASP A 33 0.87 9.14 2.49
CA ASP A 33 1.47 8.04 3.26
C ASP A 33 0.90 7.94 4.68
N ALA A 34 0.74 9.09 5.35
CA ALA A 34 0.16 9.12 6.68
C ALA A 34 -1.32 8.72 6.68
N SER A 35 -2.09 9.16 5.68
CA SER A 35 -3.51 8.84 5.52
C SER A 35 -3.71 7.35 5.24
N SER A 36 -2.88 6.76 4.38
CA SER A 36 -2.88 5.31 4.10
C SER A 36 -2.72 4.50 5.39
N ASN A 37 -1.79 4.89 6.26
CA ASN A 37 -1.57 4.22 7.55
C ASN A 37 -2.80 4.33 8.49
N VAL A 38 -3.48 5.50 8.52
CA VAL A 38 -4.70 5.68 9.37
C VAL A 38 -5.84 4.82 8.86
N VAL A 39 -6.03 4.79 7.55
CA VAL A 39 -7.14 4.05 6.95
C VAL A 39 -6.91 2.55 7.03
N SER A 40 -5.67 2.07 6.86
CA SER A 40 -5.33 0.68 7.13
C SER A 40 -5.67 0.30 8.58
N LEU A 41 -5.34 1.15 9.55
CA LEU A 41 -5.69 0.90 10.95
C LEU A 41 -7.21 0.83 11.18
N VAL A 42 -7.98 1.70 10.54
CA VAL A 42 -9.46 1.67 10.62
C VAL A 42 -10.00 0.46 9.88
N GLY A 43 -9.47 0.14 8.71
CA GLY A 43 -9.80 -1.06 7.93
C GLY A 43 -9.59 -2.34 8.74
N PHE A 44 -8.42 -2.50 9.34
CA PHE A 44 -8.11 -3.62 10.26
C PHE A 44 -9.10 -3.71 11.41
N LYS A 45 -9.43 -2.59 12.07
CA LYS A 45 -10.37 -2.58 13.19
C LYS A 45 -11.79 -2.95 12.78
N LEU A 46 -12.22 -2.54 11.59
CA LEU A 46 -13.53 -2.90 11.05
C LEU A 46 -13.53 -4.33 10.50
N GLY A 47 -12.47 -4.73 9.83
CA GLY A 47 -12.28 -6.08 9.28
C GLY A 47 -12.18 -7.17 10.35
N ALA A 48 -11.64 -6.84 11.52
CA ALA A 48 -11.53 -7.77 12.65
C ALA A 48 -12.87 -8.10 13.33
N ARG A 49 -14.00 -7.53 12.88
CA ARG A 49 -15.31 -7.90 13.41
C ARG A 49 -15.67 -9.32 12.99
N PRO A 50 -16.22 -10.14 13.92
CA PRO A 50 -16.63 -11.49 13.59
C PRO A 50 -17.78 -11.50 12.57
N ALA A 51 -17.97 -12.65 11.94
CA ALA A 51 -19.13 -12.91 11.09
C ALA A 51 -20.45 -12.69 11.87
N ASP A 52 -21.45 -12.15 11.20
CA ASP A 52 -22.81 -11.94 11.70
C ASP A 52 -23.85 -12.42 10.67
N SER A 53 -25.13 -12.22 10.96
CA SER A 53 -26.22 -12.66 10.07
C SER A 53 -26.28 -11.90 8.74
N GLU A 54 -25.74 -10.68 8.68
CA GLU A 54 -25.68 -9.86 7.45
C GLU A 54 -24.41 -10.15 6.65
N HIS A 55 -23.31 -10.49 7.34
CA HIS A 55 -22.00 -10.79 6.76
C HIS A 55 -21.48 -12.17 7.26
N PRO A 56 -22.03 -13.29 6.76
CA PRO A 56 -21.72 -14.63 7.24
C PRO A 56 -20.25 -15.05 7.02
N TYR A 57 -19.55 -14.41 6.08
CA TYR A 57 -18.12 -14.66 5.79
C TYR A 57 -17.19 -13.65 6.50
N GLY A 58 -17.70 -12.86 7.44
CA GLY A 58 -16.93 -11.86 8.18
C GLY A 58 -16.83 -10.52 7.47
N HIS A 59 -16.04 -9.62 8.07
CA HIS A 59 -15.95 -8.22 7.68
C HIS A 59 -14.58 -7.83 7.11
N ALA A 60 -13.67 -8.78 6.87
CA ALA A 60 -12.28 -8.48 6.49
C ALA A 60 -12.13 -7.68 5.17
N ARG A 61 -13.14 -7.74 4.26
CA ARG A 61 -13.18 -6.91 3.05
C ARG A 61 -13.27 -5.40 3.31
N TYR A 62 -13.61 -4.95 4.53
CA TYR A 62 -13.54 -3.54 4.89
C TYR A 62 -12.14 -2.96 4.74
N GLU A 63 -11.10 -3.78 4.84
CA GLU A 63 -9.72 -3.35 4.60
C GLU A 63 -9.51 -2.92 3.14
N TYR A 64 -9.99 -3.71 2.18
CA TYR A 64 -9.91 -3.36 0.75
C TYR A 64 -10.75 -2.11 0.43
N LEU A 65 -11.96 -1.99 0.99
CA LEU A 65 -12.80 -0.82 0.80
C LEU A 65 -12.16 0.45 1.38
N ALA A 66 -11.53 0.32 2.53
CA ALA A 66 -10.78 1.41 3.15
C ALA A 66 -9.58 1.82 2.28
N GLY A 67 -8.79 0.86 1.79
CA GLY A 67 -7.70 1.11 0.84
C GLY A 67 -8.18 1.80 -0.44
N LEU A 68 -9.32 1.37 -0.98
CA LEU A 68 -9.93 2.01 -2.15
C LEU A 68 -10.34 3.46 -1.88
N ALA A 69 -10.93 3.75 -0.73
CA ALA A 69 -11.30 5.12 -0.36
C ALA A 69 -10.07 6.04 -0.29
N VAL A 70 -8.96 5.57 0.29
CA VAL A 70 -7.68 6.31 0.31
C VAL A 70 -7.13 6.52 -1.08
N SER A 71 -7.10 5.48 -1.90
CA SER A 71 -6.53 5.58 -3.25
C SER A 71 -7.28 6.61 -4.11
N VAL A 72 -8.61 6.70 -3.97
CA VAL A 72 -9.42 7.74 -4.62
C VAL A 72 -9.03 9.13 -4.11
N MET A 73 -8.85 9.31 -2.79
CA MET A 73 -8.39 10.59 -2.23
C MET A 73 -7.01 10.99 -2.77
N ILE A 74 -6.07 10.04 -2.84
CA ILE A 74 -4.72 10.27 -3.40
C ILE A 74 -4.81 10.71 -4.85
N LEU A 75 -5.66 10.07 -5.66
CA LEU A 75 -5.87 10.44 -7.06
C LEU A 75 -6.45 11.86 -7.21
N VAL A 76 -7.43 12.24 -6.39
CA VAL A 76 -7.99 13.60 -6.39
C VAL A 76 -6.91 14.63 -6.06
N ILE A 77 -6.12 14.41 -5.00
CA ILE A 77 -5.00 15.27 -4.62
C ILE A 77 -3.97 15.35 -5.75
N GLY A 78 -3.60 14.22 -6.35
CA GLY A 78 -2.63 14.17 -7.46
C GLY A 78 -3.08 14.96 -8.69
N VAL A 79 -4.38 14.90 -9.03
CA VAL A 79 -4.94 15.67 -10.15
C VAL A 79 -4.91 17.17 -9.86
N GLU A 80 -5.27 17.60 -8.64
CA GLU A 80 -5.21 19.04 -8.29
C GLU A 80 -3.77 19.56 -8.31
N LEU A 81 -2.81 18.80 -7.73
CA LEU A 81 -1.39 19.16 -7.79
C LEU A 81 -0.85 19.22 -9.22
N LEU A 82 -1.29 18.31 -10.09
CA LEU A 82 -0.91 18.32 -11.51
C LEU A 82 -1.41 19.58 -12.20
N LYS A 83 -2.67 19.97 -11.97
CA LYS A 83 -3.26 21.21 -12.53
C LYS A 83 -2.52 22.46 -12.04
N GLU A 84 -2.25 22.57 -10.74
CA GLU A 84 -1.53 23.70 -10.16
C GLU A 84 -0.10 23.79 -10.70
N SER A 85 0.60 22.65 -10.79
CA SER A 85 1.96 22.58 -11.33
C SER A 85 2.00 22.96 -12.81
N PHE A 86 1.03 22.49 -13.60
CA PHE A 86 0.91 22.84 -15.00
C PHE A 86 0.59 24.34 -15.20
N ALA A 87 -0.32 24.89 -14.40
CA ALA A 87 -0.63 26.32 -14.42
C ALA A 87 0.63 27.15 -14.11
N LYS A 88 1.47 26.69 -13.15
CA LYS A 88 2.72 27.37 -12.80
C LYS A 88 3.79 27.29 -13.91
N VAL A 89 3.81 26.25 -14.73
CA VAL A 89 4.69 26.20 -15.92
C VAL A 89 4.25 27.20 -16.97
N LEU A 90 2.92 27.37 -17.19
CA LEU A 90 2.36 28.31 -18.16
C LEU A 90 2.48 29.77 -17.67
N HIS A 91 2.18 30.00 -16.41
CA HIS A 91 2.19 31.30 -15.73
C HIS A 91 3.16 31.27 -14.55
N PRO A 92 4.48 31.36 -14.82
CA PRO A 92 5.49 31.24 -13.77
C PRO A 92 5.32 32.35 -12.74
N THR A 93 5.22 31.97 -11.46
CA THR A 93 5.26 32.88 -10.31
C THR A 93 6.58 32.69 -9.58
N GLU A 94 7.13 33.78 -9.06
CA GLU A 94 8.37 33.70 -8.30
C GLU A 94 8.15 32.89 -7.02
N VAL A 95 9.10 32.01 -6.75
CA VAL A 95 9.17 31.27 -5.47
C VAL A 95 9.99 32.11 -4.51
N ALA A 96 9.39 32.48 -3.39
CA ALA A 96 10.09 33.23 -2.35
C ALA A 96 11.10 32.29 -1.66
N PHE A 97 12.36 32.35 -2.08
CA PHE A 97 13.41 31.53 -1.48
C PHE A 97 13.59 31.86 0.02
N SER A 98 13.57 30.83 0.84
CA SER A 98 13.82 30.94 2.28
C SER A 98 14.78 29.83 2.73
N TRP A 99 15.73 30.17 3.62
CA TRP A 99 16.56 29.16 4.26
C TRP A 99 15.75 28.18 5.11
N LEU A 100 14.56 28.60 5.56
CA LEU A 100 13.64 27.72 6.28
C LEU A 100 13.17 26.55 5.40
N MET A 101 12.84 26.80 4.11
CA MET A 101 12.45 25.72 3.19
C MET A 101 13.58 24.72 2.96
N VAL A 102 14.83 25.20 2.83
CA VAL A 102 16.01 24.31 2.70
C VAL A 102 16.18 23.48 3.98
N ALA A 103 16.06 24.10 5.14
CA ALA A 103 16.18 23.40 6.43
C ALA A 103 15.09 22.32 6.61
N VAL A 104 13.84 22.62 6.24
CA VAL A 104 12.72 21.66 6.30
C VAL A 104 12.93 20.48 5.34
N LEU A 105 13.40 20.73 4.12
CA LEU A 105 13.68 19.67 3.15
C LEU A 105 14.86 18.80 3.60
N ILE A 106 15.95 19.38 4.12
CA ILE A 106 17.07 18.63 4.67
C ILE A 106 16.64 17.81 5.89
N ALA A 107 15.89 18.41 6.81
CA ALA A 107 15.36 17.70 7.97
C ALA A 107 14.47 16.51 7.54
N SER A 108 13.63 16.70 6.51
CA SER A 108 12.81 15.64 5.94
C SER A 108 13.66 14.50 5.40
N ILE A 109 14.71 14.79 4.61
CA ILE A 109 15.64 13.79 4.07
C ILE A 109 16.29 12.99 5.21
N LEU A 110 16.78 13.67 6.25
CA LEU A 110 17.44 13.03 7.38
C LEU A 110 16.49 12.11 8.17
N VAL A 111 15.26 12.58 8.44
CA VAL A 111 14.24 11.77 9.12
C VAL A 111 13.84 10.55 8.28
N LYS A 112 13.61 10.71 6.97
CA LYS A 112 13.26 9.59 6.09
C LYS A 112 14.42 8.60 5.91
N LEU A 113 15.66 9.06 5.85
CA LEU A 113 16.85 8.19 5.87
C LEU A 113 16.95 7.38 7.18
N TRP A 114 16.70 8.03 8.31
CA TRP A 114 16.66 7.35 9.60
C TRP A 114 15.54 6.31 9.64
N MET A 115 14.32 6.65 9.21
CA MET A 115 13.20 5.72 9.13
C MET A 115 13.50 4.54 8.20
N SER A 116 14.07 4.77 7.03
CA SER A 116 14.45 3.73 6.09
C SER A 116 15.47 2.75 6.69
N ARG A 117 16.51 3.27 7.35
CA ARG A 117 17.51 2.42 8.00
C ARG A 117 16.92 1.60 9.16
N LEU A 118 16.12 2.24 10.02
CA LEU A 118 15.49 1.59 11.17
C LEU A 118 14.55 0.47 10.71
N ASN A 119 13.64 0.77 9.77
CA ASN A 119 12.69 -0.23 9.26
C ASN A 119 13.42 -1.39 8.55
N ARG A 120 14.49 -1.10 7.81
CA ARG A 120 15.30 -2.15 7.19
C ARG A 120 15.99 -3.04 8.22
N GLN A 121 16.60 -2.46 9.25
CA GLN A 121 17.27 -3.23 10.31
C GLN A 121 16.29 -4.13 11.07
N ILE A 122 15.12 -3.59 11.46
CA ILE A 122 14.11 -4.38 12.14
C ILE A 122 13.50 -5.42 11.18
N GLY A 123 13.15 -5.02 9.95
CA GLY A 123 12.55 -5.91 8.94
C GLY A 123 13.42 -7.12 8.62
N THR A 124 14.74 -6.92 8.49
CA THR A 124 15.68 -8.05 8.29
C THR A 124 15.86 -8.90 9.55
N ALA A 125 15.74 -8.33 10.75
CA ALA A 125 15.91 -9.07 11.99
C ALA A 125 14.70 -9.99 12.33
N ILE A 126 13.50 -9.62 11.90
CA ILE A 126 12.26 -10.38 12.16
C ILE A 126 11.64 -10.96 10.88
N ASP A 127 12.37 -10.91 9.76
CA ASP A 127 11.95 -11.41 8.43
C ASP A 127 10.58 -10.84 7.98
N SER A 128 10.38 -9.52 8.18
CA SER A 128 9.13 -8.83 7.86
C SER A 128 9.20 -8.10 6.52
N GLU A 129 8.54 -8.63 5.50
CA GLU A 129 8.43 -7.99 4.18
C GLU A 129 7.75 -6.61 4.24
N THR A 130 6.76 -6.44 5.11
CA THR A 130 6.06 -5.15 5.32
C THR A 130 7.01 -4.06 5.79
N LEU A 131 7.92 -4.36 6.73
CA LEU A 131 8.93 -3.39 7.19
C LEU A 131 9.97 -3.11 6.13
N LEU A 132 10.36 -4.11 5.33
CA LEU A 132 11.27 -3.92 4.19
C LEU A 132 10.65 -3.05 3.10
N ALA A 133 9.35 -3.25 2.78
CA ALA A 133 8.60 -2.39 1.88
C ALA A 133 8.53 -0.95 2.41
N THR A 134 8.18 -0.75 3.69
CA THR A 134 8.16 0.58 4.33
C THR A 134 9.54 1.26 4.32
N ALA A 135 10.62 0.48 4.42
CA ALA A 135 11.98 1.00 4.30
C ALA A 135 12.29 1.47 2.87
N ALA A 136 11.80 0.74 1.86
CA ALA A 136 11.95 1.11 0.46
C ALA A 136 11.16 2.38 0.13
N ASP A 137 9.93 2.52 0.61
CA ASP A 137 9.10 3.71 0.46
C ASP A 137 9.79 4.94 1.07
N ALA A 138 10.27 4.83 2.31
CA ALA A 138 11.00 5.92 2.95
C ALA A 138 12.27 6.33 2.16
N ARG A 139 12.92 5.40 1.47
CA ARG A 139 14.06 5.69 0.58
C ARG A 139 13.62 6.41 -0.69
N ASN A 140 12.50 6.02 -1.28
CA ASN A 140 11.93 6.70 -2.45
C ASN A 140 11.56 8.14 -2.13
N ASP A 141 11.01 8.40 -0.94
CA ASP A 141 10.73 9.74 -0.43
C ASP A 141 11.99 10.60 -0.28
N VAL A 142 13.10 10.00 0.15
CA VAL A 142 14.41 10.70 0.19
C VAL A 142 14.81 11.16 -1.20
N ILE A 143 14.67 10.31 -2.22
CA ILE A 143 15.01 10.63 -3.61
C ILE A 143 14.13 11.76 -4.12
N THR A 144 12.81 11.67 -3.90
CA THR A 144 11.84 12.69 -4.32
C THR A 144 12.12 14.04 -3.64
N THR A 145 12.29 14.04 -2.32
CA THR A 145 12.58 15.27 -1.56
C THR A 145 13.95 15.86 -1.94
N ALA A 146 14.95 15.04 -2.22
CA ALA A 146 16.26 15.51 -2.70
C ALA A 146 16.17 16.15 -4.09
N ALA A 147 15.34 15.60 -4.98
CA ALA A 147 15.07 16.19 -6.30
C ALA A 147 14.34 17.54 -6.17
N VAL A 148 13.36 17.65 -5.27
CA VAL A 148 12.68 18.93 -4.94
C VAL A 148 13.66 19.95 -4.36
N LEU A 149 14.55 19.54 -3.46
CA LEU A 149 15.60 20.39 -2.92
C LEU A 149 16.54 20.90 -4.02
N ALA A 150 17.00 20.02 -4.92
CA ALA A 150 17.84 20.39 -6.04
C ALA A 150 17.13 21.37 -6.98
N ALA A 151 15.86 21.15 -7.29
CA ALA A 151 15.04 22.07 -8.09
C ALA A 151 14.89 23.45 -7.43
N THR A 152 14.68 23.47 -6.11
CA THR A 152 14.60 24.69 -5.32
C THR A 152 15.90 25.52 -5.41
N ILE A 153 17.05 24.85 -5.27
CA ILE A 153 18.37 25.50 -5.39
C ILE A 153 18.61 26.00 -6.83
N LEU A 154 18.28 25.17 -7.82
CA LEU A 154 18.41 25.53 -9.23
C LEU A 154 17.52 26.74 -9.59
N THR A 155 16.28 26.78 -9.13
CA THR A 155 15.37 27.94 -9.30
C THR A 155 15.99 29.19 -8.72
N LYS A 156 16.60 29.09 -7.51
CA LYS A 156 17.30 30.23 -6.88
C LYS A 156 18.52 30.70 -7.68
N LEU A 157 19.32 29.77 -8.22
CA LEU A 157 20.56 30.12 -8.92
C LEU A 157 20.28 30.65 -10.34
N THR A 158 19.29 30.11 -11.03
CA THR A 158 18.97 30.45 -12.43
C THR A 158 17.93 31.55 -12.58
N GLY A 159 17.11 31.81 -11.54
CA GLY A 159 15.91 32.66 -11.62
C GLY A 159 14.79 32.08 -12.49
N PHE A 160 14.91 30.82 -12.93
CA PHE A 160 13.95 30.22 -13.86
C PHE A 160 12.80 29.52 -13.10
N ALA A 161 11.77 30.30 -12.77
CA ALA A 161 10.65 29.87 -11.92
C ALA A 161 9.87 28.63 -12.46
N ARG A 162 9.99 28.30 -13.77
CA ARG A 162 9.35 27.12 -14.36
C ARG A 162 9.89 25.79 -13.83
N ILE A 163 11.11 25.77 -13.29
CA ILE A 163 11.72 24.55 -12.71
C ILE A 163 10.85 24.00 -11.58
N ASP A 164 10.31 24.87 -10.71
CA ASP A 164 9.44 24.47 -9.62
C ASP A 164 8.13 23.82 -10.15
N GLY A 165 7.50 24.42 -11.16
CA GLY A 165 6.32 23.84 -11.80
C GLY A 165 6.59 22.48 -12.48
N LEU A 166 7.73 22.36 -13.18
CA LEU A 166 8.12 21.09 -13.82
C LEU A 166 8.39 19.98 -12.78
N MET A 167 9.06 20.34 -11.69
CA MET A 167 9.27 19.40 -10.58
C MET A 167 7.94 19.02 -9.91
N GLY A 168 7.03 19.98 -9.71
CA GLY A 168 5.69 19.73 -9.21
C GLY A 168 4.91 18.74 -10.11
N ILE A 169 5.00 18.86 -11.44
CA ILE A 169 4.43 17.88 -12.39
C ILE A 169 5.02 16.49 -12.16
N GLY A 170 6.34 16.38 -12.01
CA GLY A 170 7.01 15.11 -11.75
C GLY A 170 6.52 14.42 -10.47
N VAL A 171 6.41 15.19 -9.37
CA VAL A 171 5.89 14.69 -8.09
C VAL A 171 4.41 14.32 -8.19
N ALA A 172 3.58 15.16 -8.82
CA ALA A 172 2.16 14.88 -9.01
C ALA A 172 1.93 13.63 -9.87
N ALA A 173 2.73 13.42 -10.92
CA ALA A 173 2.68 12.22 -11.74
C ALA A 173 3.04 10.95 -10.93
N PHE A 174 4.04 11.05 -10.04
CA PHE A 174 4.39 9.96 -9.13
C PHE A 174 3.25 9.64 -8.16
N ILE A 175 2.60 10.65 -7.57
CA ILE A 175 1.43 10.48 -6.70
C ILE A 175 0.28 9.80 -7.44
N LEU A 176 -0.01 10.24 -8.67
CA LEU A 176 -1.06 9.63 -9.50
C LEU A 176 -0.76 8.18 -9.85
N TYR A 177 0.50 7.88 -10.19
CA TYR A 177 0.93 6.50 -10.45
C TYR A 177 0.74 5.60 -9.21
N SER A 178 1.20 6.07 -8.05
CA SER A 178 1.06 5.34 -6.78
C SER A 178 -0.41 5.14 -6.41
N GLY A 179 -1.25 6.17 -6.55
CA GLY A 179 -2.69 6.08 -6.33
C GLY A 179 -3.38 5.08 -7.27
N ALA A 180 -3.00 5.06 -8.56
CA ALA A 180 -3.55 4.12 -9.53
C ALA A 180 -3.15 2.66 -9.23
N MET A 181 -1.90 2.44 -8.79
CA MET A 181 -1.45 1.11 -8.33
C MET A 181 -2.24 0.67 -7.10
N LEU A 182 -2.43 1.54 -6.12
CA LEU A 182 -3.21 1.23 -4.91
C LEU A 182 -4.68 0.91 -5.25
N VAL A 183 -5.31 1.63 -6.21
CA VAL A 183 -6.65 1.27 -6.72
C VAL A 183 -6.65 -0.15 -7.28
N LYS A 184 -5.66 -0.50 -8.10
CA LYS A 184 -5.56 -1.84 -8.69
C LYS A 184 -5.41 -2.91 -7.60
N ASP A 185 -4.53 -2.69 -6.63
CA ASP A 185 -4.23 -3.65 -5.57
C ASP A 185 -5.43 -3.87 -4.63
N THR A 186 -6.26 -2.83 -4.43
CA THR A 186 -7.46 -2.92 -3.59
C THR A 186 -8.69 -3.46 -4.34
N ILE A 187 -8.80 -3.22 -5.64
CA ILE A 187 -9.94 -3.71 -6.45
C ILE A 187 -9.75 -5.18 -6.86
N ASN A 188 -8.54 -5.60 -7.20
CA ASN A 188 -8.29 -6.96 -7.69
C ASN A 188 -8.84 -8.06 -6.75
N PRO A 189 -8.58 -8.05 -5.43
CA PRO A 189 -9.16 -9.03 -4.53
C PRO A 189 -10.69 -8.97 -4.46
N LEU A 190 -11.27 -7.75 -4.55
CA LEU A 190 -12.73 -7.57 -4.56
C LEU A 190 -13.39 -8.17 -5.81
N LEU A 191 -12.70 -8.16 -6.95
CA LEU A 191 -13.15 -8.77 -8.20
C LEU A 191 -12.92 -10.29 -8.26
N GLY A 192 -12.26 -10.87 -7.26
CA GLY A 192 -11.90 -12.27 -7.25
C GLY A 192 -10.62 -12.55 -8.05
N ALA A 193 -9.53 -11.91 -7.66
CA ALA A 193 -8.21 -12.20 -8.23
C ALA A 193 -7.89 -13.70 -8.09
N ALA A 194 -7.17 -14.26 -9.08
CA ALA A 194 -6.68 -15.62 -9.00
C ALA A 194 -5.80 -15.79 -7.75
N PRO A 195 -5.94 -16.91 -7.03
CA PRO A 195 -5.09 -17.19 -5.87
C PRO A 195 -3.63 -17.37 -6.30
N ASP A 196 -2.73 -17.25 -5.34
CA ASP A 196 -1.32 -17.52 -5.56
C ASP A 196 -1.11 -18.98 -5.96
N SER A 197 -0.29 -19.21 -6.99
CA SER A 197 0.04 -20.56 -7.46
C SER A 197 0.68 -21.44 -6.40
N ASP A 198 1.50 -20.84 -5.52
CA ASP A 198 2.16 -21.57 -4.44
C ASP A 198 1.15 -22.05 -3.40
N LEU A 199 0.12 -21.25 -3.11
CA LEU A 199 -0.98 -21.63 -2.22
C LEU A 199 -1.81 -22.78 -2.82
N VAL A 200 -2.13 -22.70 -4.12
CA VAL A 200 -2.86 -23.76 -4.83
C VAL A 200 -2.09 -25.08 -4.75
N GLU A 201 -0.80 -25.03 -5.12
CA GLU A 201 0.08 -26.22 -5.11
C GLU A 201 0.23 -26.79 -3.68
N HIS A 202 0.30 -25.92 -2.66
CA HIS A 202 0.39 -26.34 -1.26
C HIS A 202 -0.85 -27.11 -0.82
N ILE A 203 -2.06 -26.57 -1.09
CA ILE A 203 -3.34 -27.21 -0.74
C ILE A 203 -3.47 -28.56 -1.46
N GLU A 204 -3.19 -28.62 -2.77
CA GLU A 204 -3.26 -29.86 -3.54
C GLU A 204 -2.30 -30.92 -3.03
N LYS A 205 -1.03 -30.57 -2.81
CA LYS A 205 -0.02 -31.47 -2.27
C LYS A 205 -0.39 -31.98 -0.88
N LYS A 206 -0.90 -31.10 -0.03
CA LYS A 206 -1.32 -31.44 1.33
C LYS A 206 -2.47 -32.45 1.28
N ALA A 207 -3.52 -32.16 0.51
CA ALA A 207 -4.67 -33.06 0.39
C ALA A 207 -4.29 -34.43 -0.19
N LEU A 208 -3.44 -34.47 -1.22
CA LEU A 208 -2.94 -35.72 -1.83
C LEU A 208 -1.99 -36.51 -0.91
N SER A 209 -1.46 -35.92 0.15
CA SER A 209 -0.60 -36.61 1.11
C SER A 209 -1.34 -37.55 2.06
N TYR A 210 -2.67 -37.47 2.13
CA TYR A 210 -3.48 -38.29 3.03
C TYR A 210 -3.79 -39.65 2.42
N PRO A 211 -3.67 -40.74 3.20
CA PRO A 211 -4.01 -42.07 2.74
C PRO A 211 -5.49 -42.16 2.34
N GLY A 212 -5.74 -42.74 1.17
CA GLY A 212 -7.09 -42.92 0.61
C GLY A 212 -7.53 -41.81 -0.34
N VAL A 213 -6.83 -40.69 -0.41
CA VAL A 213 -7.08 -39.64 -1.42
C VAL A 213 -6.42 -40.03 -2.74
N LEU A 214 -7.22 -40.13 -3.81
CA LEU A 214 -6.81 -40.53 -5.16
C LEU A 214 -6.59 -39.33 -6.08
N GLY A 215 -7.33 -38.26 -5.88
CA GLY A 215 -7.26 -37.04 -6.69
C GLY A 215 -7.87 -35.82 -5.99
N VAL A 216 -7.49 -34.64 -6.46
CA VAL A 216 -8.04 -33.35 -6.07
C VAL A 216 -8.40 -32.60 -7.35
N HIS A 217 -9.61 -32.04 -7.42
CA HIS A 217 -10.03 -31.22 -8.55
C HIS A 217 -11.07 -30.18 -8.14
N ASP A 218 -11.38 -29.24 -9.06
CA ASP A 218 -12.31 -28.13 -8.85
C ASP A 218 -11.98 -27.28 -7.61
N LEU A 219 -10.67 -27.04 -7.36
CA LEU A 219 -10.21 -26.18 -6.27
C LEU A 219 -10.62 -24.72 -6.55
N MET A 220 -11.45 -24.17 -5.66
CA MET A 220 -11.87 -22.78 -5.68
C MET A 220 -11.43 -22.09 -4.38
N ILE A 221 -10.76 -20.96 -4.51
CA ILE A 221 -10.32 -20.14 -3.39
C ILE A 221 -10.96 -18.76 -3.54
N HIS A 222 -11.75 -18.37 -2.56
CA HIS A 222 -12.38 -17.05 -2.49
C HIS A 222 -11.74 -16.22 -1.41
N ASP A 223 -11.21 -15.06 -1.77
CA ASP A 223 -10.66 -14.08 -0.84
C ASP A 223 -11.79 -13.22 -0.25
N TYR A 224 -11.92 -13.26 1.07
CA TYR A 224 -12.85 -12.43 1.84
C TYR A 224 -12.14 -11.35 2.64
N GLY A 225 -10.87 -11.13 2.40
CA GLY A 225 -10.03 -10.13 3.04
C GLY A 225 -8.75 -10.76 3.63
N PRO A 226 -7.80 -9.94 4.07
CA PRO A 226 -6.54 -10.44 4.62
C PRO A 226 -6.76 -11.44 5.76
N GLY A 227 -6.14 -12.62 5.64
CA GLY A 227 -6.31 -13.71 6.61
C GLY A 227 -7.71 -14.34 6.64
N SER A 228 -8.55 -14.13 5.60
CA SER A 228 -9.89 -14.73 5.51
C SER A 228 -10.14 -15.27 4.11
N ARG A 229 -10.00 -16.57 3.96
CA ARG A 229 -10.21 -17.26 2.69
C ARG A 229 -11.23 -18.39 2.86
N LEU A 230 -12.09 -18.56 1.87
CA LEU A 230 -12.95 -19.73 1.75
C LEU A 230 -12.38 -20.63 0.64
N VAL A 231 -12.03 -21.85 1.02
CA VAL A 231 -11.50 -22.85 0.09
C VAL A 231 -12.51 -23.98 -0.05
N SER A 232 -12.80 -24.38 -1.27
CA SER A 232 -13.58 -25.57 -1.56
C SER A 232 -12.93 -26.36 -2.68
N PHE A 233 -12.94 -27.68 -2.57
CA PHE A 233 -12.40 -28.58 -3.60
C PHE A 233 -13.07 -29.95 -3.50
N HIS A 234 -12.96 -30.72 -4.56
CA HIS A 234 -13.42 -32.09 -4.60
C HIS A 234 -12.27 -33.04 -4.38
N LEU A 235 -12.51 -34.06 -3.55
CA LEU A 235 -11.57 -35.17 -3.32
C LEU A 235 -12.10 -36.45 -3.96
N GLU A 236 -11.25 -37.13 -4.69
CA GLU A 236 -11.51 -38.47 -5.21
C GLU A 236 -11.04 -39.49 -4.17
N MET A 237 -11.92 -40.41 -3.80
CA MET A 237 -11.66 -41.54 -2.90
C MET A 237 -12.15 -42.84 -3.49
N ASP A 238 -11.68 -44.01 -3.02
CA ASP A 238 -12.13 -45.30 -3.53
C ASP A 238 -13.62 -45.51 -3.21
N ALA A 239 -14.41 -45.83 -4.24
CA ALA A 239 -15.86 -46.10 -4.09
C ALA A 239 -16.19 -47.30 -3.18
N LYS A 240 -15.19 -48.11 -2.83
CA LYS A 240 -15.33 -49.25 -1.93
C LYS A 240 -15.00 -48.90 -0.46
N ASP A 241 -14.45 -47.73 -0.22
CA ASP A 241 -14.18 -47.29 1.15
C ASP A 241 -15.47 -47.03 1.92
N ASP A 242 -15.39 -47.22 3.22
CA ASP A 242 -16.49 -46.87 4.14
C ASP A 242 -16.67 -45.36 4.16
N VAL A 243 -17.91 -44.90 4.04
CA VAL A 243 -18.26 -43.47 4.04
C VAL A 243 -17.76 -42.75 5.30
N MET A 244 -17.80 -43.43 6.47
CA MET A 244 -17.30 -42.86 7.72
C MET A 244 -15.80 -42.72 7.70
N HIS A 245 -15.07 -43.68 7.09
CA HIS A 245 -13.61 -43.55 6.95
C HIS A 245 -13.25 -42.39 6.02
N SER A 246 -13.94 -42.29 4.88
CA SER A 246 -13.74 -41.15 3.96
C SER A 246 -14.02 -39.80 4.62
N HIS A 247 -15.10 -39.71 5.41
CA HIS A 247 -15.42 -38.49 6.16
C HIS A 247 -14.33 -38.14 7.20
N ASP A 248 -13.81 -39.14 7.93
CA ASP A 248 -12.73 -38.90 8.90
C ASP A 248 -11.44 -38.38 8.26
N VAL A 249 -11.13 -38.83 7.02
CA VAL A 249 -9.97 -38.33 6.26
C VAL A 249 -10.21 -36.87 5.84
N ILE A 250 -11.39 -36.57 5.30
CA ILE A 250 -11.77 -35.21 4.88
C ILE A 250 -11.70 -34.24 6.06
N ASP A 251 -12.26 -34.62 7.21
CA ASP A 251 -12.26 -33.86 8.46
C ASP A 251 -10.84 -33.54 8.97
N ARG A 252 -9.89 -34.48 8.79
CA ARG A 252 -8.48 -34.22 9.13
C ARG A 252 -7.83 -33.24 8.20
N ILE A 253 -8.05 -33.39 6.88
CA ILE A 253 -7.53 -32.45 5.88
C ILE A 253 -8.02 -31.03 6.20
N GLU A 254 -9.33 -30.88 6.45
CA GLU A 254 -9.95 -29.60 6.75
C GLU A 254 -9.34 -28.96 8.01
N ARG A 255 -9.19 -29.73 9.10
CA ARG A 255 -8.58 -29.24 10.33
C ARG A 255 -7.10 -28.87 10.19
N ASP A 256 -6.35 -29.66 9.45
CA ASP A 256 -4.92 -29.41 9.28
C ASP A 256 -4.67 -28.19 8.38
N LEU A 257 -5.51 -27.96 7.36
CA LEU A 257 -5.45 -26.73 6.55
C LEU A 257 -5.87 -25.50 7.35
N LEU A 258 -6.83 -25.60 8.27
CA LEU A 258 -7.24 -24.49 9.15
C LEU A 258 -6.18 -24.07 10.18
N VAL A 259 -5.23 -24.92 10.49
CA VAL A 259 -4.16 -24.64 11.48
C VAL A 259 -2.91 -24.05 10.80
N GLU A 260 -2.74 -24.29 9.52
CA GLU A 260 -1.57 -23.83 8.75
C GLU A 260 -1.73 -22.40 8.19
N ASP A 261 -2.95 -21.85 8.13
CA ASP A 261 -3.27 -20.46 7.79
C ASP A 261 -3.32 -19.58 9.04
#